data_60e11686a06b86f841bc5145c0f461df
#
_entry.id   60e11686a06b86f841bc5145c0f461df
#
_cell.length_a   1.000
_cell.length_b   1.000
_cell.length_c   1.000
_cell.angle_alpha   90.00
_cell.angle_beta   90.00
_cell.angle_gamma   90.00
#
_symmetry.space_group_name_H-M   'P 1'
#
loop_
_entity.id
_entity.type
_entity.pdbx_description
1 polymer ?
#
loop_
_entity_poly.entity_id
_entity_poly.type
_entity_poly.pdbx_seq_one_letter_code
_entity_poly.pdbx_strand_id
1 'polypeptide(L)'
;MTNMRELGLPVRKWVPNWLALISIFIIILPITMLNGSYTGSMLEVSNTLGTNTEDITMGYYAASAGMAIAYPIVPKVLSAFSVKFLLLADLALQFILSWICARSQSADILIVASFAIGFLKGFLMLWFIRHAQKIFSPKNVRSEFYSYFYPLVYGSGQISMVLTAELAYHYNWKYMYYFMMLLLLLAILLVIVCYRHNRPLQKI
;
A
#
# COMPACT_ATOMS: atom_id res chain seq x y z
N MET A 1 18.96 18.43 9.59
CA MET A 1 18.17 17.18 9.38
C MET A 1 17.39 16.91 10.65
N THR A 2 16.10 17.12 10.64
CA THR A 2 15.20 16.90 11.77
C THR A 2 15.23 15.42 12.18
N ASN A 3 15.39 15.15 13.46
CA ASN A 3 15.53 13.78 13.96
C ASN A 3 14.18 13.08 13.81
N MET A 4 14.08 12.03 12.99
CA MET A 4 12.82 11.32 12.67
C MET A 4 12.06 10.83 13.92
N ARG A 5 12.76 10.71 15.05
CA ARG A 5 12.17 10.35 16.35
C ARG A 5 11.40 11.51 16.97
N GLU A 6 11.85 12.74 16.78
CA GLU A 6 11.17 13.95 17.24
C GLU A 6 9.83 14.15 16.51
N LEU A 7 9.72 13.58 15.31
CA LEU A 7 8.50 13.54 14.52
C LEU A 7 7.50 12.44 14.94
N GLY A 8 7.81 11.67 16.00
CA GLY A 8 6.91 10.67 16.58
C GLY A 8 6.83 9.35 15.79
N LEU A 9 7.79 9.07 14.92
CA LEU A 9 7.88 7.77 14.24
C LEU A 9 8.37 6.68 15.24
N PRO A 10 7.71 5.52 15.29
CA PRO A 10 8.10 4.42 16.18
C PRO A 10 9.32 3.66 15.67
N VAL A 11 10.40 4.37 15.34
CA VAL A 11 11.65 3.80 14.82
C VAL A 11 12.61 3.46 15.95
N ARG A 12 13.38 2.37 15.80
CA ARG A 12 14.39 1.94 16.78
C ARG A 12 15.54 2.95 16.87
N LYS A 13 16.21 3.00 18.04
CA LYS A 13 17.27 4.00 18.32
C LYS A 13 18.50 3.92 17.39
N TRP A 14 18.83 2.76 16.87
CA TRP A 14 20.00 2.53 16.01
C TRP A 14 19.74 2.82 14.52
N VAL A 15 18.47 3.00 14.12
CA VAL A 15 18.10 3.22 12.71
C VAL A 15 18.43 4.67 12.33
N PRO A 16 19.28 4.88 11.31
CA PRO A 16 19.58 6.21 10.80
C PRO A 16 18.37 6.84 10.09
N ASN A 17 18.30 8.15 10.05
CA ASN A 17 17.15 8.89 9.50
C ASN A 17 16.87 8.56 8.02
N TRP A 18 17.91 8.33 7.22
CA TRP A 18 17.76 7.97 5.81
C TRP A 18 17.11 6.59 5.63
N LEU A 19 17.46 5.62 6.48
CA LEU A 19 16.85 4.28 6.44
C LEU A 19 15.39 4.31 6.90
N ALA A 20 15.06 5.16 7.87
CA ALA A 20 13.67 5.39 8.28
C ALA A 20 12.83 5.98 7.14
N LEU A 21 13.37 6.94 6.38
CA LEU A 21 12.72 7.49 5.18
C LEU A 21 12.50 6.41 4.12
N ILE A 22 13.54 5.66 3.77
CA ILE A 22 13.44 4.58 2.79
C ILE A 22 12.39 3.55 3.22
N SER A 23 12.33 3.20 4.51
CA SER A 23 11.33 2.25 5.00
C SER A 23 9.90 2.74 4.78
N ILE A 24 9.64 4.03 4.99
CA ILE A 24 8.32 4.62 4.74
C ILE A 24 7.97 4.56 3.24
N PHE A 25 8.93 4.90 2.37
CA PHE A 25 8.71 4.83 0.91
C PHE A 25 8.44 3.40 0.45
N ILE A 26 9.20 2.41 0.93
CA ILE A 26 9.00 1.00 0.55
C ILE A 26 7.67 0.47 1.08
N ILE A 27 7.20 0.92 2.25
CA ILE A 27 5.89 0.52 2.79
C ILE A 27 4.75 1.10 1.94
N ILE A 28 4.91 2.32 1.41
CA ILE A 28 3.86 2.96 0.60
C ILE A 28 3.80 2.45 -0.85
N LEU A 29 4.91 1.97 -1.41
CA LEU A 29 4.97 1.52 -2.80
C LEU A 29 3.90 0.48 -3.15
N PRO A 30 3.69 -0.61 -2.38
CA PRO A 30 2.63 -1.57 -2.68
C PRO A 30 1.24 -0.93 -2.76
N ILE A 31 0.97 0.09 -1.94
CA ILE A 31 -0.31 0.78 -1.89
C ILE A 31 -0.56 1.56 -3.17
N THR A 32 0.42 2.37 -3.57
CA THR A 32 0.31 3.25 -4.73
C THR A 32 0.37 2.49 -6.04
N MET A 33 1.24 1.48 -6.11
CA MET A 33 1.44 0.68 -7.31
C MET A 33 0.22 -0.18 -7.68
N LEU A 34 -0.49 -0.75 -6.73
CA LEU A 34 -1.68 -1.56 -7.04
C LEU A 34 -2.82 -0.76 -7.67
N ASN A 35 -2.96 0.53 -7.41
CA ASN A 35 -4.02 1.34 -8.02
C ASN A 35 -3.84 1.52 -9.54
N GLY A 36 -2.62 1.51 -10.04
CA GLY A 36 -2.33 1.60 -11.47
C GLY A 36 -2.31 0.26 -12.21
N SER A 37 -2.12 -0.84 -11.47
CA SER A 37 -1.84 -2.15 -12.07
C SER A 37 -2.97 -2.74 -12.90
N TYR A 38 -4.23 -2.53 -12.51
CA TYR A 38 -5.38 -3.04 -13.26
C TYR A 38 -5.55 -2.36 -14.62
N THR A 39 -5.28 -1.06 -14.70
CA THR A 39 -5.49 -0.28 -15.93
C THR A 39 -4.51 -0.67 -17.04
N GLY A 40 -3.30 -1.12 -16.67
CA GLY A 40 -2.28 -1.53 -17.64
C GLY A 40 -2.44 -2.94 -18.19
N SER A 41 -3.21 -3.81 -17.53
CA SER A 41 -3.29 -5.24 -17.88
C SER A 41 -4.72 -5.81 -17.95
N MET A 42 -5.74 -4.95 -18.01
CA MET A 42 -7.15 -5.39 -18.02
C MET A 42 -7.47 -6.35 -19.15
N LEU A 43 -6.96 -6.08 -20.35
CA LEU A 43 -7.22 -6.89 -21.54
C LEU A 43 -6.58 -8.28 -21.40
N GLU A 44 -5.34 -8.36 -20.94
CA GLU A 44 -4.62 -9.63 -20.77
C GLU A 44 -5.27 -10.48 -19.67
N VAL A 45 -5.73 -9.85 -18.59
CA VAL A 45 -6.43 -10.54 -17.49
C VAL A 45 -7.77 -11.08 -18.00
N SER A 46 -8.57 -10.27 -18.70
CA SER A 46 -9.87 -10.68 -19.23
C SER A 46 -9.74 -11.82 -20.26
N ASN A 47 -8.78 -11.73 -21.17
CA ASN A 47 -8.50 -12.77 -22.17
C ASN A 47 -8.06 -14.09 -21.49
N THR A 48 -7.22 -14.00 -20.45
CA THR A 48 -6.72 -15.19 -19.76
C THR A 48 -7.81 -15.88 -18.92
N LEU A 49 -8.72 -15.11 -18.34
CA LEU A 49 -9.82 -15.64 -17.51
C LEU A 49 -11.08 -15.96 -18.32
N GLY A 50 -11.14 -15.60 -19.60
CA GLY A 50 -12.30 -15.78 -20.45
C GLY A 50 -13.51 -14.94 -20.00
N THR A 51 -13.26 -13.76 -19.43
CA THR A 51 -14.28 -12.84 -18.92
C THR A 51 -14.25 -11.52 -19.69
N ASN A 52 -15.23 -10.66 -19.47
CA ASN A 52 -15.25 -9.33 -20.05
C ASN A 52 -14.31 -8.38 -19.31
N THR A 53 -13.78 -7.37 -19.98
CA THR A 53 -12.97 -6.30 -19.37
C THR A 53 -13.75 -5.54 -18.29
N GLU A 54 -15.07 -5.49 -18.41
CA GLU A 54 -15.96 -4.88 -17.41
C GLU A 54 -15.88 -5.61 -16.05
N ASP A 55 -15.83 -6.96 -16.05
CA ASP A 55 -15.69 -7.75 -14.83
C ASP A 55 -14.36 -7.48 -14.14
N ILE A 56 -13.27 -7.33 -14.91
CA ILE A 56 -11.96 -6.98 -14.35
C ILE A 56 -11.96 -5.54 -13.80
N THR A 57 -12.66 -4.63 -14.47
CA THR A 57 -12.83 -3.25 -14.01
C THR A 57 -13.59 -3.19 -12.67
N MET A 58 -14.54 -4.12 -12.43
CA MET A 58 -15.22 -4.25 -11.13
C MET A 58 -14.23 -4.52 -9.98
N GLY A 59 -13.13 -5.23 -10.23
CA GLY A 59 -12.07 -5.42 -9.23
C GLY A 59 -11.42 -4.10 -8.82
N TYR A 60 -11.19 -3.19 -9.75
CA TYR A 60 -10.69 -1.85 -9.46
C TYR A 60 -11.68 -1.02 -8.61
N TYR A 61 -12.96 -1.04 -8.97
CA TYR A 61 -13.99 -0.35 -8.19
C TYR A 61 -14.18 -0.98 -6.80
N ALA A 62 -14.11 -2.30 -6.71
CA ALA A 62 -14.16 -3.02 -5.43
C ALA A 62 -13.02 -2.62 -4.50
N ALA A 63 -11.78 -2.50 -5.01
CA ALA A 63 -10.64 -2.01 -4.24
C ALA A 63 -10.85 -0.57 -3.75
N SER A 64 -11.37 0.31 -4.60
CA SER A 64 -11.68 1.70 -4.24
C SER A 64 -12.79 1.79 -3.18
N ALA A 65 -13.83 0.96 -3.28
CA ALA A 65 -14.90 0.86 -2.29
C ALA A 65 -14.37 0.34 -0.94
N GLY A 66 -13.52 -0.68 -0.95
CA GLY A 66 -12.85 -1.21 0.24
C GLY A 66 -12.04 -0.11 0.96
N MET A 67 -11.27 0.67 0.21
CA MET A 67 -10.50 1.80 0.75
C MET A 67 -11.40 2.87 1.36
N ALA A 68 -12.50 3.22 0.70
CA ALA A 68 -13.46 4.21 1.19
C ALA A 68 -14.10 3.79 2.52
N ILE A 69 -14.46 2.51 2.64
CA ILE A 69 -15.04 1.94 3.88
C ILE A 69 -14.00 1.87 5.00
N ALA A 70 -12.71 1.66 4.70
CA ALA A 70 -11.65 1.63 5.69
C ALA A 70 -11.45 2.97 6.38
N TYR A 71 -11.53 4.10 5.67
CA TYR A 71 -11.17 5.42 6.19
C TYR A 71 -11.85 5.81 7.51
N PRO A 72 -13.16 5.65 7.72
CA PRO A 72 -13.78 5.98 9.01
C PRO A 72 -13.43 5.00 10.14
N ILE A 73 -13.00 3.79 9.81
CA ILE A 73 -12.69 2.73 10.79
C ILE A 73 -11.26 2.85 11.31
N VAL A 74 -10.33 3.20 10.43
CA VAL A 74 -8.88 3.22 10.69
C VAL A 74 -8.47 4.04 11.93
N PRO A 75 -8.98 5.26 12.19
CA PRO A 75 -8.59 6.02 13.37
C PRO A 75 -8.88 5.29 14.68
N LYS A 76 -10.01 4.57 14.75
CA LYS A 76 -10.39 3.79 15.94
C LYS A 76 -9.45 2.60 16.15
N VAL A 77 -9.12 1.90 15.07
CA VAL A 77 -8.21 0.74 15.10
C VAL A 77 -6.78 1.17 15.49
N LEU A 78 -6.28 2.28 14.92
CA LEU A 78 -4.97 2.85 15.26
C LEU A 78 -4.85 3.26 16.72
N SER A 79 -5.95 3.66 17.37
CA SER A 79 -5.96 4.01 18.79
C SER A 79 -6.01 2.79 19.72
N ALA A 80 -6.49 1.64 19.23
CA ALA A 80 -6.68 0.44 20.05
C ALA A 80 -5.45 -0.48 20.07
N PHE A 81 -4.68 -0.54 18.97
CA PHE A 81 -3.59 -1.48 18.81
C PHE A 81 -2.23 -0.81 18.60
N SER A 82 -1.15 -1.57 18.81
CA SER A 82 0.20 -1.07 18.52
C SER A 82 0.42 -0.94 17.01
N VAL A 83 1.01 0.17 16.58
CA VAL A 83 1.24 0.48 15.17
C VAL A 83 2.06 -0.61 14.46
N LYS A 84 3.10 -1.12 15.12
CA LYS A 84 3.94 -2.19 14.55
C LYS A 84 3.15 -3.46 14.27
N PHE A 85 2.30 -3.88 15.21
CA PHE A 85 1.47 -5.08 15.04
C PHE A 85 0.51 -4.90 13.88
N LEU A 86 -0.17 -3.74 13.82
CA LEU A 86 -1.12 -3.44 12.75
C LEU A 86 -0.46 -3.41 11.37
N LEU A 87 0.73 -2.76 11.26
CA LEU A 87 1.48 -2.74 10.00
C LEU A 87 1.88 -4.15 9.54
N LEU A 88 2.36 -4.99 10.46
CA LEU A 88 2.75 -6.37 10.14
C LEU A 88 1.55 -7.22 9.74
N ALA A 89 0.44 -7.11 10.48
CA ALA A 89 -0.79 -7.84 10.17
C ALA A 89 -1.36 -7.42 8.80
N ASP A 90 -1.40 -6.10 8.53
CA ASP A 90 -1.89 -5.54 7.28
C ASP A 90 -1.04 -5.99 6.08
N LEU A 91 0.29 -5.83 6.16
CA LEU A 91 1.20 -6.25 5.10
C LEU A 91 1.17 -7.76 4.86
N ALA A 92 1.07 -8.57 5.93
CA ALA A 92 0.97 -10.02 5.80
C ALA A 92 -0.36 -10.45 5.15
N LEU A 93 -1.48 -9.82 5.51
CA LEU A 93 -2.76 -10.07 4.88
C LEU A 93 -2.75 -9.66 3.40
N GLN A 94 -2.18 -8.51 3.06
CA GLN A 94 -2.02 -8.09 1.66
C GLN A 94 -1.16 -9.08 0.87
N PHE A 95 -0.10 -9.62 1.47
CA PHE A 95 0.72 -10.66 0.85
C PHE A 95 -0.08 -11.92 0.53
N ILE A 96 -0.87 -12.41 1.49
CA ILE A 96 -1.73 -13.60 1.31
C ILE A 96 -2.78 -13.34 0.22
N LEU A 97 -3.44 -12.18 0.24
CA LEU A 97 -4.43 -11.82 -0.77
C LEU A 97 -3.81 -11.66 -2.16
N SER A 98 -2.61 -11.09 -2.27
CA SER A 98 -1.88 -11.00 -3.53
C SER A 98 -1.53 -12.39 -4.07
N TRP A 99 -1.15 -13.32 -3.19
CA TRP A 99 -0.93 -14.71 -3.57
C TRP A 99 -2.18 -15.41 -4.06
N ILE A 100 -3.34 -15.17 -3.42
CA ILE A 100 -4.64 -15.68 -3.86
C ILE A 100 -4.97 -15.12 -5.24
N CYS A 101 -4.79 -13.82 -5.47
CA CYS A 101 -4.99 -13.19 -6.78
C CYS A 101 -4.10 -13.81 -7.87
N ALA A 102 -2.81 -14.04 -7.57
CA ALA A 102 -1.87 -14.64 -8.52
C ALA A 102 -2.26 -16.08 -8.92
N ARG A 103 -2.94 -16.81 -8.03
CA ARG A 103 -3.43 -18.18 -8.27
C ARG A 103 -4.85 -18.23 -8.80
N SER A 104 -5.54 -17.12 -8.83
CA SER A 104 -6.94 -17.05 -9.23
C SER A 104 -7.15 -17.48 -10.69
N GLN A 105 -8.27 -18.18 -10.92
CA GLN A 105 -8.79 -18.56 -12.23
C GLN A 105 -10.20 -18.00 -12.46
N SER A 106 -10.71 -17.16 -11.56
CA SER A 106 -12.05 -16.59 -11.58
C SER A 106 -11.99 -15.10 -11.32
N ALA A 107 -12.77 -14.32 -12.08
CA ALA A 107 -12.93 -12.89 -11.88
C ALA A 107 -13.56 -12.56 -10.51
N ASP A 108 -14.49 -13.37 -10.02
CA ASP A 108 -15.14 -13.16 -8.72
C ASP A 108 -14.14 -13.18 -7.57
N ILE A 109 -13.20 -14.13 -7.59
CA ILE A 109 -12.13 -14.20 -6.58
C ILE A 109 -11.27 -12.96 -6.63
N LEU A 110 -10.93 -12.47 -7.84
CA LEU A 110 -10.17 -11.23 -8.02
C LEU A 110 -10.92 -10.02 -7.46
N ILE A 111 -12.24 -9.93 -7.70
CA ILE A 111 -13.08 -8.83 -7.21
C ILE A 111 -13.10 -8.81 -5.69
N VAL A 112 -13.40 -9.95 -5.05
CA VAL A 112 -13.49 -10.08 -3.59
C VAL A 112 -12.12 -9.81 -2.93
N ALA A 113 -11.06 -10.40 -3.48
CA ALA A 113 -9.71 -10.17 -2.97
C ALA A 113 -9.27 -8.72 -3.15
N SER A 114 -9.62 -8.07 -4.27
CA SER A 114 -9.35 -6.67 -4.53
C SER A 114 -10.05 -5.74 -3.54
N PHE A 115 -11.30 -6.03 -3.18
CA PHE A 115 -12.02 -5.31 -2.13
C PHE A 115 -11.26 -5.39 -0.80
N ALA A 116 -10.83 -6.58 -0.39
CA ALA A 116 -10.08 -6.79 0.85
C ALA A 116 -8.72 -6.10 0.82
N ILE A 117 -7.99 -6.19 -0.30
CA ILE A 117 -6.73 -5.46 -0.51
C ILE A 117 -6.97 -3.95 -0.42
N GLY A 118 -8.03 -3.43 -1.03
CA GLY A 118 -8.38 -2.02 -0.97
C GLY A 118 -8.66 -1.55 0.46
N PHE A 119 -9.39 -2.34 1.24
CA PHE A 119 -9.64 -2.06 2.65
C PHE A 119 -8.32 -1.93 3.46
N LEU A 120 -7.43 -2.90 3.32
CA LEU A 120 -6.11 -2.89 3.96
C LEU A 120 -5.26 -1.70 3.51
N LYS A 121 -5.29 -1.38 2.23
CA LYS A 121 -4.61 -0.18 1.70
C LYS A 121 -5.12 1.12 2.31
N GLY A 122 -6.42 1.24 2.53
CA GLY A 122 -6.99 2.39 3.21
C GLY A 122 -6.36 2.61 4.58
N PHE A 123 -6.06 1.52 5.31
CA PHE A 123 -5.37 1.55 6.57
C PHE A 123 -3.93 2.09 6.44
N LEU A 124 -3.12 1.50 5.57
CA LEU A 124 -1.74 1.92 5.33
C LEU A 124 -1.65 3.35 4.80
N MET A 125 -2.58 3.75 3.94
CA MET A 125 -2.59 5.10 3.36
C MET A 125 -2.81 6.17 4.43
N LEU A 126 -3.77 5.99 5.33
CA LEU A 126 -3.98 6.94 6.44
C LEU A 126 -2.81 6.97 7.42
N TRP A 127 -2.22 5.82 7.72
CA TRP A 127 -1.01 5.75 8.51
C TRP A 127 0.13 6.53 7.85
N PHE A 128 0.32 6.34 6.54
CA PHE A 128 1.34 7.04 5.76
C PHE A 128 1.11 8.55 5.73
N ILE A 129 -0.10 9.02 5.39
CA ILE A 129 -0.43 10.44 5.33
C ILE A 129 -0.10 11.11 6.66
N ARG A 130 -0.46 10.50 7.78
CA ARG A 130 -0.21 11.03 9.11
C ARG A 130 1.27 11.21 9.43
N HIS A 131 2.11 10.29 8.98
CA HIS A 131 3.55 10.36 9.21
C HIS A 131 4.28 11.21 8.16
N ALA A 132 3.87 11.10 6.90
CA ALA A 132 4.40 11.89 5.81
C ALA A 132 4.15 13.39 6.01
N GLN A 133 2.98 13.77 6.52
CA GLN A 133 2.69 15.17 6.84
C GLN A 133 3.70 15.75 7.84
N LYS A 134 4.07 15.00 8.85
CA LYS A 134 5.08 15.44 9.84
C LYS A 134 6.48 15.57 9.25
N ILE A 135 6.81 14.74 8.26
CA ILE A 135 8.14 14.71 7.61
C ILE A 135 8.26 15.83 6.59
N PHE A 136 7.28 15.94 5.68
CA PHE A 136 7.35 16.87 4.55
C PHE A 136 6.87 18.28 4.88
N SER A 137 6.10 18.45 5.95
CA SER A 137 5.62 19.76 6.38
C SER A 137 5.71 19.91 7.90
N PRO A 138 6.92 20.07 8.47
CA PRO A 138 7.10 20.25 9.92
C PRO A 138 6.41 21.50 10.45
N LYS A 139 6.16 22.51 9.61
CA LYS A 139 5.44 23.74 9.94
C LYS A 139 3.91 23.63 9.71
N ASN A 140 3.38 22.43 9.41
CA ASN A 140 1.97 22.19 9.10
C ASN A 140 1.41 23.03 7.92
N VAL A 141 2.26 23.40 6.96
CA VAL A 141 1.83 24.10 5.75
C VAL A 141 1.28 23.09 4.76
N ARG A 142 -0.03 23.08 4.56
CA ARG A 142 -0.71 22.09 3.71
C ARG A 142 -0.21 22.09 2.26
N SER A 143 0.09 23.24 1.69
CA SER A 143 0.60 23.36 0.33
C SER A 143 1.95 22.64 0.14
N GLU A 144 2.88 22.77 1.09
CA GLU A 144 4.16 22.06 1.06
C GLU A 144 3.97 20.54 1.09
N PHE A 145 3.08 20.06 1.97
CA PHE A 145 2.78 18.63 2.05
C PHE A 145 2.27 18.09 0.72
N TYR A 146 1.26 18.74 0.13
CA TYR A 146 0.66 18.26 -1.11
C TYR A 146 1.59 18.37 -2.32
N SER A 147 2.52 19.33 -2.35
CA SER A 147 3.50 19.45 -3.43
C SER A 147 4.47 18.26 -3.52
N TYR A 148 4.74 17.57 -2.42
CA TYR A 148 5.54 16.34 -2.40
C TYR A 148 4.67 15.07 -2.48
N PHE A 149 3.52 15.08 -1.83
CA PHE A 149 2.65 13.93 -1.73
C PHE A 149 2.03 13.51 -3.07
N TYR A 150 1.48 14.46 -3.82
CA TYR A 150 0.84 14.15 -5.10
C TYR A 150 1.83 13.58 -6.13
N PRO A 151 2.99 14.19 -6.43
CA PRO A 151 3.94 13.60 -7.35
C PRO A 151 4.39 12.20 -6.94
N LEU A 152 4.57 11.94 -5.64
CA LEU A 152 4.94 10.63 -5.14
C LEU A 152 3.84 9.59 -5.41
N VAL A 153 2.60 9.88 -5.02
CA VAL A 153 1.48 8.93 -5.12
C VAL A 153 1.09 8.71 -6.58
N TYR A 154 0.88 9.78 -7.34
CA TYR A 154 0.51 9.67 -8.75
C TYR A 154 1.67 9.16 -9.60
N GLY A 155 2.89 9.63 -9.37
CA GLY A 155 4.08 9.18 -10.10
C GLY A 155 4.33 7.69 -9.92
N SER A 156 4.26 7.18 -8.69
CA SER A 156 4.41 5.75 -8.43
C SER A 156 3.28 4.92 -9.04
N GLY A 157 2.05 5.44 -9.06
CA GLY A 157 0.92 4.82 -9.74
C GLY A 157 1.13 4.70 -11.26
N GLN A 158 1.63 5.75 -11.91
CA GLN A 158 1.94 5.72 -13.35
C GLN A 158 3.09 4.77 -13.68
N ILE A 159 4.16 4.77 -12.89
CA ILE A 159 5.27 3.81 -13.04
C ILE A 159 4.74 2.38 -12.90
N SER A 160 3.86 2.13 -11.93
CA SER A 160 3.23 0.81 -11.77
C SER A 160 2.42 0.40 -12.98
N MET A 161 1.63 1.32 -13.54
CA MET A 161 0.82 1.05 -14.73
C MET A 161 1.69 0.60 -15.90
N VAL A 162 2.79 1.32 -16.19
CA VAL A 162 3.74 0.95 -17.26
C VAL A 162 4.41 -0.38 -16.95
N LEU A 163 4.92 -0.56 -15.75
CA LEU A 163 5.62 -1.78 -15.35
C LEU A 163 4.72 -3.01 -15.43
N THR A 164 3.47 -2.90 -15.01
CA THR A 164 2.51 -4.02 -15.06
C THR A 164 2.04 -4.32 -16.47
N ALA A 165 1.89 -3.32 -17.34
CA ALA A 165 1.62 -3.51 -18.75
C ALA A 165 2.76 -4.28 -19.44
N GLU A 166 4.01 -3.88 -19.20
CA GLU A 166 5.20 -4.56 -19.73
C GLU A 166 5.31 -6.01 -19.22
N LEU A 167 5.09 -6.22 -17.91
CA LEU A 167 5.11 -7.57 -17.33
C LEU A 167 3.98 -8.46 -17.90
N ALA A 168 2.79 -7.91 -18.11
CA ALA A 168 1.67 -8.64 -18.68
C ALA A 168 1.91 -8.97 -20.14
N TYR A 169 2.45 -8.03 -20.92
CA TYR A 169 2.72 -8.20 -22.35
C TYR A 169 3.83 -9.24 -22.62
N HIS A 170 4.97 -9.16 -21.90
CA HIS A 170 6.13 -10.03 -22.17
C HIS A 170 6.06 -11.41 -21.49
N TYR A 171 5.32 -11.52 -20.38
CA TYR A 171 5.28 -12.75 -19.59
C TYR A 171 3.84 -13.21 -19.31
N ASN A 172 3.25 -12.68 -18.22
CA ASN A 172 1.88 -12.97 -17.81
C ASN A 172 1.45 -11.92 -16.78
N TRP A 173 0.18 -11.53 -16.79
CA TRP A 173 -0.38 -10.59 -15.83
C TRP A 173 -0.17 -11.00 -14.35
N LYS A 174 -0.02 -12.29 -14.05
CA LYS A 174 0.23 -12.82 -12.70
C LYS A 174 1.56 -12.35 -12.11
N TYR A 175 2.56 -12.04 -12.96
CA TYR A 175 3.86 -11.53 -12.50
C TYR A 175 3.74 -10.19 -11.78
N MET A 176 2.71 -9.42 -12.07
CA MET A 176 2.37 -8.22 -11.33
C MET A 176 2.18 -8.52 -9.84
N TYR A 177 1.40 -9.55 -9.49
CA TYR A 177 1.18 -9.93 -8.10
C TYR A 177 2.44 -10.50 -7.43
N TYR A 178 3.26 -11.25 -8.16
CA TYR A 178 4.55 -11.72 -7.64
C TYR A 178 5.49 -10.56 -7.34
N PHE A 179 5.54 -9.55 -8.20
CA PHE A 179 6.30 -8.33 -7.96
C PHE A 179 5.78 -7.58 -6.71
N MET A 180 4.47 -7.49 -6.56
CA MET A 180 3.86 -6.90 -5.36
C MET A 180 4.19 -7.69 -4.09
N MET A 181 4.17 -9.00 -4.16
CA MET A 181 4.58 -9.87 -3.03
C MET A 181 6.04 -9.64 -2.64
N LEU A 182 6.93 -9.43 -3.61
CA LEU A 182 8.32 -9.07 -3.32
C LEU A 182 8.42 -7.75 -2.56
N LEU A 183 7.71 -6.72 -3.00
CA LEU A 183 7.67 -5.42 -2.31
C LEU A 183 7.08 -5.52 -0.92
N LEU A 184 6.02 -6.31 -0.75
CA LEU A 184 5.39 -6.56 0.56
C LEU A 184 6.35 -7.29 1.51
N LEU A 185 7.11 -8.28 1.03
CA LEU A 185 8.15 -8.96 1.82
C LEU A 185 9.24 -7.98 2.27
N LEU A 186 9.73 -7.13 1.38
CA LEU A 186 10.70 -6.10 1.72
C LEU A 186 10.14 -5.13 2.76
N ALA A 187 8.87 -4.72 2.61
CA ALA A 187 8.19 -3.86 3.58
C ALA A 187 8.06 -4.55 4.95
N ILE A 188 7.68 -5.82 5.01
CA ILE A 188 7.58 -6.61 6.24
C ILE A 188 8.94 -6.70 6.93
N LEU A 189 10.01 -7.01 6.20
CA LEU A 189 11.37 -7.08 6.74
C LEU A 189 11.79 -5.74 7.33
N LEU A 190 11.53 -4.63 6.62
CA LEU A 190 11.85 -3.29 7.12
C LEU A 190 11.04 -2.91 8.36
N VAL A 191 9.77 -3.30 8.45
CA VAL A 191 8.96 -3.06 9.65
C VAL A 191 9.49 -3.87 10.83
N ILE A 192 9.88 -5.12 10.63
CA ILE A 192 10.46 -5.97 11.71
C ILE A 192 11.75 -5.37 12.23
N VAL A 193 12.64 -4.95 11.33
CA VAL A 193 13.99 -4.48 11.63
C VAL A 193 13.97 -3.05 12.18
N CYS A 194 13.29 -2.13 11.51
CA CYS A 194 13.37 -0.70 11.80
C CYS A 194 12.40 -0.22 12.89
N TYR A 195 11.22 -0.85 13.02
CA TYR A 195 10.16 -0.35 13.88
C TYR A 195 10.18 -0.99 15.27
N ARG A 196 9.96 -0.15 16.30
CA ARG A 196 9.86 -0.58 17.69
C ARG A 196 8.40 -0.94 18.01
N HIS A 197 8.21 -1.90 18.92
CA HIS A 197 6.90 -2.16 19.49
C HIS A 197 6.53 -0.99 20.42
N ASN A 198 5.55 -0.17 20.02
CA ASN A 198 5.04 0.93 20.80
C ASN A 198 3.66 0.58 21.34
N ARG A 199 3.33 1.20 22.51
CA ARG A 199 1.95 1.18 23.01
C ARG A 199 1.03 1.88 21.99
N PRO A 200 -0.28 1.55 21.98
CA PRO A 200 -1.23 2.21 21.09
C PRO A 200 -1.12 3.74 21.23
N LEU A 201 -1.34 4.43 20.12
CA LEU A 201 -1.35 5.89 20.09
C LEU A 201 -2.43 6.37 21.08
N GLN A 202 -2.00 6.96 22.20
CA GLN A 202 -2.93 7.57 23.16
C GLN A 202 -3.84 8.56 22.43
N LYS A 203 -5.12 8.56 22.82
CA LYS A 203 -6.16 9.46 22.33
C LYS A 203 -5.63 10.90 22.22
N ILE A 204 -5.69 11.43 21.03
CA ILE A 204 -5.70 12.87 20.80
C ILE A 204 -7.14 13.29 20.63
#